data_753e270411e184eafa8f9dbcccd16d80
#
_entry.id   753e270411e184eafa8f9dbcccd16d80
#
_cell.length_a   1.000
_cell.length_b   1.000
_cell.length_c   1.000
_cell.angle_alpha   90.00
_cell.angle_beta   90.00
_cell.angle_gamma   90.00
#
_symmetry.space_group_name_H-M   'P 1'
#
loop_
_entity.id
_entity.type
_entity.pdbx_description
1 polymer ?
#
loop_
_entity_poly.entity_id
_entity_poly.type
_entity_poly.pdbx_seq_one_letter_code
_entity_poly.pdbx_strand_id
1 'polypeptide(L)'
;THRFIYEFKFKEDSTTQNFRKENMVLDVNPTDVKFYSYAYLENDSINKVRNFKNVMWDDALPALIRKNQSNKNQSYLLMNDFFTFENNNKIDWILVNETKKSAEYILQKATTHFGGRDWVAWFNKDIETQEGPYKFRGLPGLIFEIYDTKNNFSFTLLKSYNLQKTYDTTDFLESFSGMKPIAISEKILRKKQIEMFNNPLRDFIENYKNSNGGGRFSVMGIEVKSI
;
A
#
# COMPACT_ATOMS: atom_id res chain seq x y z
N THR A 1 15.99 11.48 4.35
CA THR A 1 14.61 10.97 4.35
C THR A 1 13.84 11.52 5.53
N HIS A 2 12.69 12.11 5.29
CA HIS A 2 11.72 12.39 6.34
C HIS A 2 10.70 11.24 6.36
N ARG A 3 10.70 10.45 7.43
CA ARG A 3 9.88 9.26 7.58
C ARG A 3 8.70 9.51 8.48
N PHE A 4 7.51 9.12 8.02
CA PHE A 4 6.28 9.17 8.77
C PHE A 4 5.70 7.75 8.88
N ILE A 5 5.28 7.36 10.09
CA ILE A 5 4.66 6.06 10.34
C ILE A 5 3.18 6.29 10.60
N TYR A 6 2.35 5.61 9.83
CA TYR A 6 0.89 5.65 9.96
C TYR A 6 0.36 4.31 10.43
N GLU A 7 -0.62 4.32 11.33
CA GLU A 7 -1.51 3.19 11.52
C GLU A 7 -2.54 3.22 10.39
N PHE A 8 -2.61 2.16 9.62
CA PHE A 8 -3.69 1.87 8.68
C PHE A 8 -4.67 0.90 9.34
N LYS A 9 -5.91 1.35 9.55
CA LYS A 9 -6.98 0.54 10.11
C LYS A 9 -8.06 0.38 9.06
N PHE A 10 -8.46 -0.87 8.79
CA PHE A 10 -9.41 -1.17 7.74
C PHE A 10 -10.27 -2.38 8.07
N LYS A 11 -11.45 -2.45 7.44
CA LYS A 11 -12.31 -3.61 7.44
C LYS A 11 -12.02 -4.47 6.21
N GLU A 12 -11.69 -5.72 6.38
CA GLU A 12 -11.59 -6.70 5.27
C GLU A 12 -12.96 -7.00 4.68
N ASP A 13 -13.99 -7.01 5.55
CA ASP A 13 -15.39 -7.14 5.17
C ASP A 13 -16.18 -5.98 5.76
N SER A 14 -16.76 -5.16 4.90
CA SER A 14 -17.53 -3.98 5.29
C SER A 14 -18.82 -4.30 6.06
N THR A 15 -19.28 -5.54 6.05
CA THR A 15 -20.48 -6.01 6.78
C THR A 15 -20.19 -6.35 8.23
N THR A 16 -18.93 -6.55 8.60
CA THR A 16 -18.51 -6.87 9.96
C THR A 16 -18.02 -5.63 10.71
N GLN A 17 -17.85 -5.76 12.03
CA GLN A 17 -17.21 -4.74 12.87
C GLN A 17 -15.73 -5.04 13.16
N ASN A 18 -15.18 -6.08 12.54
CA ASN A 18 -13.80 -6.45 12.72
C ASN A 18 -12.88 -5.54 11.91
N PHE A 19 -11.82 -5.06 12.54
CA PHE A 19 -10.79 -4.24 11.93
C PHE A 19 -9.45 -4.96 11.95
N ARG A 20 -8.75 -4.90 10.83
CA ARG A 20 -7.32 -5.18 10.76
C ARG A 20 -6.54 -3.88 10.91
N LYS A 21 -5.35 -3.96 11.46
CA LYS A 21 -4.43 -2.83 11.61
C LYS A 21 -3.07 -3.20 11.07
N GLU A 22 -2.48 -2.29 10.32
CA GLU A 22 -1.12 -2.39 9.80
C GLU A 22 -0.39 -1.07 9.98
N ASN A 23 0.91 -1.14 10.23
CA ASN A 23 1.74 0.05 10.21
C ASN A 23 2.29 0.25 8.80
N MET A 24 2.20 1.49 8.33
CA MET A 24 2.64 1.90 7.01
C MET A 24 3.72 2.97 7.12
N VAL A 25 4.64 2.97 6.20
CA VAL A 25 5.75 3.92 6.11
C VAL A 25 5.51 4.87 4.95
N LEU A 26 5.65 6.16 5.20
CA LEU A 26 5.75 7.20 4.19
C LEU A 26 7.15 7.83 4.30
N ASP A 27 8.00 7.58 3.34
CA ASP A 27 9.32 8.19 3.21
C ASP A 27 9.28 9.32 2.18
N VAL A 28 9.55 10.53 2.63
CA VAL A 28 9.67 11.71 1.78
C VAL A 28 11.16 12.02 1.59
N ASN A 29 11.64 11.83 0.37
CA ASN A 29 13.00 12.12 -0.07
C ASN A 29 13.03 13.35 -0.97
N PRO A 30 14.18 13.94 -1.23
CA PRO A 30 14.29 15.09 -2.15
C PRO A 30 13.82 14.79 -3.58
N THR A 31 13.94 13.55 -4.04
CA THR A 31 13.67 13.14 -5.43
C THR A 31 12.46 12.23 -5.61
N ASP A 32 12.02 11.61 -4.54
CA ASP A 32 10.90 10.67 -4.56
C ASP A 32 10.17 10.58 -3.22
N VAL A 33 8.98 10.03 -3.28
CA VAL A 33 8.19 9.68 -2.09
C VAL A 33 7.82 8.22 -2.19
N LYS A 34 8.02 7.47 -1.12
CA LYS A 34 7.73 6.04 -1.05
C LYS A 34 6.71 5.75 0.05
N PHE A 35 5.71 4.95 -0.27
CA PHE A 35 4.72 4.47 0.69
C PHE A 35 4.66 2.95 0.63
N TYR A 36 4.81 2.30 1.78
CA TYR A 36 4.91 0.84 1.87
C TYR A 36 4.61 0.33 3.27
N SER A 37 4.40 -0.97 3.41
CA SER A 37 4.18 -1.61 4.71
C SER A 37 5.41 -1.54 5.61
N TYR A 38 5.19 -1.37 6.91
CA TYR A 38 6.27 -1.40 7.91
C TYR A 38 6.96 -2.78 7.96
N ALA A 39 6.23 -3.85 7.63
CA ALA A 39 6.80 -5.18 7.53
C ALA A 39 7.94 -5.26 6.48
N TYR A 40 7.86 -4.48 5.40
CA TYR A 40 8.98 -4.37 4.45
C TYR A 40 10.22 -3.78 5.08
N LEU A 41 10.06 -2.72 5.90
CA LEU A 41 11.18 -2.10 6.58
C LEU A 41 11.85 -3.06 7.56
N GLU A 42 11.07 -3.84 8.29
CA GLU A 42 11.59 -4.85 9.21
C GLU A 42 12.32 -5.97 8.45
N ASN A 43 11.71 -6.50 7.40
CA ASN A 43 12.31 -7.53 6.57
C ASN A 43 13.61 -7.06 5.89
N ASP A 44 13.63 -5.84 5.35
CA ASP A 44 14.83 -5.25 4.76
C ASP A 44 15.96 -5.15 5.79
N SER A 45 15.64 -4.69 7.00
CA SER A 45 16.62 -4.58 8.09
C SER A 45 17.18 -5.94 8.50
N ILE A 46 16.32 -6.96 8.61
CA ILE A 46 16.72 -8.33 8.92
C ILE A 46 17.57 -8.92 7.79
N ASN A 47 17.18 -8.72 6.54
CA ASN A 47 17.88 -9.21 5.36
C ASN A 47 19.28 -8.60 5.22
N LYS A 48 19.43 -7.31 5.48
CA LYS A 48 20.71 -6.60 5.48
C LYS A 48 21.66 -7.14 6.56
N VAL A 49 21.14 -7.42 7.76
CA VAL A 49 21.94 -7.95 8.88
C VAL A 49 22.35 -9.41 8.64
N ARG A 50 21.44 -10.21 8.09
CA ARG A 50 21.65 -11.66 7.91
C ARG A 50 22.17 -12.06 6.53
N ASN A 51 22.36 -11.09 5.63
CA ASN A 51 22.65 -11.33 4.21
C ASN A 51 21.65 -12.29 3.53
N PHE A 52 20.38 -12.15 3.89
CA PHE A 52 19.28 -12.94 3.36
C PHE A 52 18.55 -12.16 2.25
N LYS A 53 17.91 -12.86 1.31
CA LYS A 53 17.05 -12.26 0.27
C LYS A 53 15.61 -12.76 0.37
N ASN A 54 15.14 -13.00 1.57
CA ASN A 54 13.79 -13.50 1.78
C ASN A 54 12.85 -12.32 2.07
N VAL A 55 11.81 -12.15 1.28
CA VAL A 55 10.81 -11.11 1.45
C VAL A 55 9.47 -11.80 1.60
N MET A 56 8.84 -11.64 2.76
CA MET A 56 7.46 -12.07 2.99
C MET A 56 6.52 -10.91 2.69
N TRP A 57 5.48 -11.20 1.95
CA TRP A 57 4.49 -10.23 1.50
C TRP A 57 3.11 -10.63 2.01
N ASP A 58 2.55 -9.83 2.85
CA ASP A 58 1.13 -9.88 3.23
C ASP A 58 0.69 -8.45 3.49
N ASP A 59 0.49 -7.70 2.41
CA ASP A 59 0.13 -6.30 2.51
C ASP A 59 -1.29 -6.04 2.02
N ALA A 60 -2.03 -5.31 2.82
CA ALA A 60 -3.36 -4.83 2.47
C ALA A 60 -3.34 -3.79 1.34
N LEU A 61 -2.22 -3.10 1.16
CA LEU A 61 -2.07 -2.05 0.14
C LEU A 61 -0.81 -2.26 -0.70
N PRO A 62 -0.89 -1.96 -2.02
CA PRO A 62 0.29 -1.91 -2.88
C PRO A 62 1.31 -0.89 -2.37
N ALA A 63 2.59 -1.20 -2.50
CA ALA A 63 3.63 -0.21 -2.36
C ALA A 63 3.51 0.86 -3.46
N LEU A 64 3.86 2.09 -3.14
CA LEU A 64 3.74 3.22 -4.05
C LEU A 64 5.03 4.01 -4.05
N ILE A 65 5.51 4.34 -5.26
CA ILE A 65 6.66 5.21 -5.47
C ILE A 65 6.21 6.38 -6.32
N ARG A 66 6.40 7.60 -5.84
CA ARG A 66 6.15 8.83 -6.59
C ARG A 66 7.47 9.44 -7.02
N LYS A 67 7.59 9.70 -8.32
CA LYS A 67 8.69 10.50 -8.88
C LYS A 67 8.06 11.61 -9.71
N ASN A 68 8.39 12.84 -9.40
CA ASN A 68 7.76 14.03 -10.01
C ASN A 68 6.23 14.03 -9.74
N GLN A 69 5.42 14.08 -10.80
CA GLN A 69 3.95 14.08 -10.72
C GLN A 69 3.34 12.68 -10.89
N SER A 70 4.14 11.67 -11.21
CA SER A 70 3.67 10.31 -11.48
C SER A 70 3.66 9.44 -10.23
N ASN A 71 2.61 8.63 -10.08
CA ASN A 71 2.51 7.58 -9.08
C ASN A 71 2.78 6.24 -9.75
N LYS A 72 3.89 5.61 -9.40
CA LYS A 72 4.17 4.23 -9.76
C LYS A 72 3.72 3.32 -8.62
N ASN A 73 2.72 2.51 -8.88
CA ASN A 73 2.19 1.55 -7.92
C ASN A 73 2.78 0.18 -8.19
N GLN A 74 3.10 -0.54 -7.14
CA GLN A 74 3.60 -1.91 -7.20
C GLN A 74 2.61 -2.81 -6.50
N SER A 75 2.24 -3.90 -7.14
CA SER A 75 1.31 -4.87 -6.61
C SER A 75 1.81 -6.28 -6.85
N TYR A 76 1.72 -7.10 -5.82
CA TYR A 76 1.98 -8.53 -5.91
C TYR A 76 0.65 -9.25 -6.09
N LEU A 77 0.60 -10.12 -7.07
CA LEU A 77 -0.47 -11.08 -7.22
C LEU A 77 0.10 -12.47 -6.95
N LEU A 78 -0.74 -13.35 -6.46
CA LEU A 78 -0.45 -14.71 -6.06
C LEU A 78 0.67 -15.40 -6.86
N MET A 79 1.52 -16.13 -6.14
CA MET A 79 2.44 -17.12 -6.66
C MET A 79 3.55 -16.62 -7.59
N ASN A 80 4.12 -15.46 -7.34
CA ASN A 80 5.32 -14.90 -7.98
C ASN A 80 5.08 -13.83 -9.06
N ASP A 81 3.87 -13.39 -9.31
CA ASP A 81 3.63 -12.31 -10.24
C ASP A 81 3.82 -10.95 -9.57
N PHE A 82 4.81 -10.20 -10.02
CA PHE A 82 5.10 -8.86 -9.55
C PHE A 82 4.77 -7.84 -10.63
N PHE A 83 3.79 -6.98 -10.36
CA PHE A 83 3.30 -6.01 -11.32
C PHE A 83 3.54 -4.58 -10.88
N THR A 84 3.70 -3.70 -11.87
CA THR A 84 3.68 -2.26 -11.66
C THR A 84 2.70 -1.60 -12.63
N PHE A 85 2.05 -0.54 -12.18
CA PHE A 85 1.21 0.31 -13.02
C PHE A 85 1.37 1.78 -12.59
N GLU A 86 1.17 2.68 -13.54
CA GLU A 86 1.25 4.11 -13.29
C GLU A 86 -0.13 4.75 -13.32
N ASN A 87 -0.34 5.73 -12.46
CA ASN A 87 -1.50 6.61 -12.49
C ASN A 87 -1.13 8.01 -12.01
N ASN A 88 -1.92 8.98 -12.44
CA ASN A 88 -1.79 10.40 -12.09
C ASN A 88 -3.11 10.90 -11.48
N ASN A 89 -3.61 10.19 -10.48
CA ASN A 89 -4.85 10.58 -9.84
C ASN A 89 -4.66 11.91 -9.10
N LYS A 90 -5.29 12.95 -9.61
CA LYS A 90 -5.44 14.21 -8.90
C LYS A 90 -6.58 14.07 -7.91
N ILE A 91 -6.38 14.59 -6.70
CA ILE A 91 -7.40 14.64 -5.67
C ILE A 91 -7.86 16.10 -5.54
N ASP A 92 -9.15 16.32 -5.74
CA ASP A 92 -9.74 17.65 -5.58
C ASP A 92 -10.23 17.79 -4.13
N TRP A 93 -9.48 18.59 -3.37
CA TRP A 93 -9.77 18.86 -1.96
C TRP A 93 -10.68 20.07 -1.77
N ILE A 94 -11.62 19.94 -0.86
CA ILE A 94 -12.43 21.04 -0.33
C ILE A 94 -11.92 21.35 1.07
N LEU A 95 -11.32 22.52 1.25
CA LEU A 95 -10.87 22.98 2.56
C LEU A 95 -12.07 23.43 3.39
N VAL A 96 -12.14 22.96 4.65
CA VAL A 96 -13.20 23.28 5.58
C VAL A 96 -12.63 24.19 6.67
N ASN A 97 -13.39 25.25 7.04
CA ASN A 97 -13.00 26.16 8.12
C ASN A 97 -13.33 25.55 9.50
N GLU A 98 -12.71 24.39 9.74
CA GLU A 98 -12.81 23.64 10.99
C GLU A 98 -11.43 23.17 11.38
N THR A 99 -11.06 23.36 12.65
CA THR A 99 -9.75 22.95 13.18
C THR A 99 -9.93 22.10 14.42
N LYS A 100 -8.96 21.23 14.67
CA LYS A 100 -8.83 20.49 15.93
C LYS A 100 -7.40 20.50 16.42
N LYS A 101 -7.21 20.37 17.75
CA LYS A 101 -5.91 20.17 18.34
C LYS A 101 -5.58 18.68 18.41
N SER A 102 -4.35 18.31 18.03
CA SER A 102 -3.80 16.96 18.16
C SER A 102 -2.37 17.08 18.67
N ALA A 103 -2.16 16.69 19.92
CA ALA A 103 -0.94 16.99 20.67
C ALA A 103 -0.59 18.50 20.62
N GLU A 104 0.60 18.86 20.14
CA GLU A 104 1.03 20.26 19.95
C GLU A 104 0.56 20.89 18.62
N TYR A 105 -0.03 20.10 17.73
CA TYR A 105 -0.39 20.57 16.38
C TYR A 105 -1.84 21.03 16.28
N ILE A 106 -2.06 22.06 15.48
CA ILE A 106 -3.41 22.47 15.06
C ILE A 106 -3.65 21.91 13.64
N LEU A 107 -4.64 21.07 13.52
CA LEU A 107 -4.99 20.44 12.26
C LEU A 107 -6.21 21.13 11.65
N GLN A 108 -6.16 21.36 10.34
CA GLN A 108 -7.30 21.85 9.56
C GLN A 108 -7.97 20.68 8.83
N LYS A 109 -9.29 20.76 8.71
CA LYS A 109 -10.12 19.79 8.00
C LYS A 109 -10.14 20.04 6.51
N ALA A 110 -10.14 18.97 5.74
CA ALA A 110 -10.46 18.96 4.31
C ALA A 110 -11.31 17.73 3.98
N THR A 111 -12.07 17.82 2.90
CA THR A 111 -12.89 16.71 2.40
C THR A 111 -12.64 16.50 0.91
N THR A 112 -12.89 15.27 0.44
CA THR A 112 -12.80 14.93 -0.99
C THR A 112 -13.67 13.71 -1.29
N HIS A 113 -14.07 13.59 -2.56
CA HIS A 113 -14.59 12.34 -3.11
C HIS A 113 -13.51 11.68 -3.94
N PHE A 114 -13.05 10.49 -3.54
CA PHE A 114 -11.98 9.78 -4.22
C PHE A 114 -12.14 8.27 -4.13
N GLY A 115 -11.94 7.56 -5.25
CA GLY A 115 -12.03 6.10 -5.30
C GLY A 115 -13.42 5.56 -4.94
N GLY A 116 -14.50 6.31 -5.24
CA GLY A 116 -15.88 5.94 -4.93
C GLY A 116 -16.27 6.09 -3.46
N ARG A 117 -15.50 6.87 -2.69
CA ARG A 117 -15.73 7.14 -1.26
C ARG A 117 -15.59 8.61 -0.95
N ASP A 118 -16.32 9.06 0.07
CA ASP A 118 -16.15 10.38 0.67
C ASP A 118 -15.16 10.29 1.82
N TRP A 119 -14.16 11.17 1.80
CA TRP A 119 -13.06 11.18 2.76
C TRP A 119 -13.03 12.49 3.55
N VAL A 120 -12.62 12.36 4.80
CA VAL A 120 -12.30 13.48 5.69
C VAL A 120 -10.82 13.38 6.05
N ALA A 121 -10.08 14.44 5.77
CA ALA A 121 -8.66 14.57 6.14
C ALA A 121 -8.45 15.68 7.15
N TRP A 122 -7.49 15.48 8.03
CA TRP A 122 -6.96 16.47 8.97
C TRP A 122 -5.48 16.64 8.69
N PHE A 123 -5.07 17.84 8.33
CA PHE A 123 -3.71 18.15 7.92
C PHE A 123 -3.12 19.32 8.72
N ASN A 124 -1.80 19.32 8.87
CA ASN A 124 -1.05 20.39 9.52
C ASN A 124 -0.31 21.24 8.50
N LYS A 125 -0.50 22.55 8.54
CA LYS A 125 0.12 23.52 7.62
C LYS A 125 1.57 23.86 7.97
N ASP A 126 1.98 23.65 9.21
CA ASP A 126 3.30 24.03 9.68
C ASP A 126 4.38 23.02 9.24
N ILE A 127 3.97 21.85 8.77
CA ILE A 127 4.87 20.86 8.18
C ILE A 127 4.86 21.04 6.68
N GLU A 128 5.96 21.59 6.14
CA GLU A 128 6.13 21.94 4.73
C GLU A 128 6.26 20.70 3.82
N THR A 129 5.18 19.90 3.75
CA THR A 129 5.05 18.80 2.79
C THR A 129 3.61 18.63 2.38
N GLN A 130 3.36 18.45 1.10
CA GLN A 130 2.01 18.24 0.56
C GLN A 130 1.69 16.73 0.44
N GLU A 131 2.30 15.93 1.31
CA GLU A 131 2.20 14.48 1.26
C GLU A 131 1.27 13.94 2.35
N GLY A 132 0.90 12.68 2.17
CA GLY A 132 0.07 11.92 3.09
C GLY A 132 0.11 10.43 2.76
N PRO A 133 -0.62 9.60 3.51
CA PRO A 133 -0.58 8.16 3.36
C PRO A 133 -1.15 7.72 2.01
N TYR A 134 -0.58 6.67 1.45
CA TYR A 134 -0.99 6.02 0.20
C TYR A 134 -1.11 7.00 -0.98
N LYS A 135 -2.30 7.13 -1.56
CA LYS A 135 -2.57 8.02 -2.72
C LYS A 135 -2.91 9.45 -2.30
N PHE A 136 -3.15 9.71 -1.03
CA PHE A 136 -3.63 11.00 -0.54
C PHE A 136 -2.49 12.01 -0.43
N ARG A 137 -2.61 13.10 -1.19
CA ARG A 137 -1.64 14.20 -1.25
C ARG A 137 -2.28 15.48 -1.77
N GLY A 138 -1.52 16.59 -1.76
CA GLY A 138 -1.91 17.85 -2.40
C GLY A 138 -2.64 18.82 -1.48
N LEU A 139 -2.80 18.51 -0.19
CA LEU A 139 -3.17 19.51 0.81
C LEU A 139 -1.97 20.41 1.14
N PRO A 140 -2.18 21.66 1.56
CA PRO A 140 -1.09 22.58 1.94
C PRO A 140 -0.54 22.24 3.31
N GLY A 141 0.05 21.04 3.44
CA GLY A 141 0.63 20.50 4.65
C GLY A 141 0.48 18.98 4.75
N LEU A 142 1.13 18.39 5.75
CA LEU A 142 1.11 16.95 6.00
C LEU A 142 -0.28 16.48 6.46
N ILE A 143 -0.78 15.40 5.86
CA ILE A 143 -2.01 14.75 6.33
C ILE A 143 -1.68 13.91 7.57
N PHE A 144 -2.26 14.27 8.71
CA PHE A 144 -2.12 13.56 9.99
C PHE A 144 -3.12 12.40 10.12
N GLU A 145 -4.35 12.67 9.71
CA GLU A 145 -5.42 11.69 9.74
C GLU A 145 -6.23 11.76 8.46
N ILE A 146 -6.66 10.63 7.98
CA ILE A 146 -7.67 10.57 6.92
C ILE A 146 -8.51 9.31 7.10
N TYR A 147 -9.82 9.43 6.93
CA TYR A 147 -10.77 8.33 7.02
C TYR A 147 -11.93 8.49 6.05
N ASP A 148 -12.50 7.39 5.61
CA ASP A 148 -13.74 7.43 4.84
C ASP A 148 -14.95 7.64 5.77
N THR A 149 -15.99 8.32 5.27
CA THR A 149 -17.18 8.66 6.06
C THR A 149 -17.96 7.45 6.58
N LYS A 150 -17.71 6.26 6.05
CA LYS A 150 -18.28 4.99 6.51
C LYS A 150 -17.43 4.29 7.56
N ASN A 151 -16.27 4.86 7.92
CA ASN A 151 -15.31 4.30 8.88
C ASN A 151 -14.84 2.88 8.54
N ASN A 152 -14.70 2.57 7.23
CA ASN A 152 -14.13 1.30 6.80
C ASN A 152 -12.62 1.36 6.68
N PHE A 153 -12.07 2.55 6.39
CA PHE A 153 -10.63 2.79 6.20
C PHE A 153 -10.21 4.06 6.93
N SER A 154 -9.10 3.99 7.63
CA SER A 154 -8.48 5.18 8.23
C SER A 154 -6.97 5.05 8.28
N PHE A 155 -6.28 6.18 8.12
CA PHE A 155 -4.87 6.33 8.39
C PHE A 155 -4.69 7.37 9.49
N THR A 156 -3.83 7.07 10.45
CA THR A 156 -3.50 7.98 11.56
C THR A 156 -1.99 8.04 11.72
N LEU A 157 -1.42 9.24 11.68
CA LEU A 157 0.01 9.45 11.91
C LEU A 157 0.36 9.09 13.36
N LEU A 158 1.32 8.17 13.52
CA LEU A 158 1.79 7.73 14.83
C LEU A 158 3.10 8.40 15.23
N LYS A 159 4.05 8.50 14.29
CA LYS A 159 5.42 8.94 14.55
C LYS A 159 6.03 9.58 13.30
N SER A 160 7.01 10.45 13.52
CA SER A 160 7.85 10.99 12.47
C SER A 160 9.34 10.90 12.87
N TYR A 161 10.20 10.72 11.87
CA TYR A 161 11.64 10.66 12.02
C TYR A 161 12.33 11.47 10.92
N ASN A 162 13.39 12.16 11.29
CA ASN A 162 14.27 12.79 10.32
C ASN A 162 15.56 11.96 10.21
N LEU A 163 15.71 11.24 9.10
CA LEU A 163 16.87 10.41 8.84
C LEU A 163 17.94 11.24 8.13
N GLN A 164 19.18 11.14 8.58
CA GLN A 164 20.31 11.91 8.03
C GLN A 164 20.66 11.54 6.58
N LYS A 165 20.23 10.36 6.13
CA LYS A 165 20.49 9.85 4.78
C LYS A 165 19.21 9.41 4.11
N THR A 166 19.19 9.42 2.78
CA THR A 166 18.14 8.78 1.99
C THR A 166 18.15 7.28 2.28
N TYR A 167 16.98 6.74 2.61
CA TYR A 167 16.84 5.31 2.86
C TYR A 167 16.74 4.57 1.51
N ASP A 168 17.67 3.65 1.28
CA ASP A 168 17.68 2.84 0.07
C ASP A 168 16.69 1.68 0.19
N THR A 169 15.72 1.63 -0.73
CA THR A 169 14.67 0.62 -0.80
C THR A 169 14.68 -0.13 -2.13
N THR A 170 15.68 0.06 -2.97
CA THR A 170 15.72 -0.44 -4.35
C THR A 170 15.54 -1.96 -4.40
N ASP A 171 16.17 -2.70 -3.48
CA ASP A 171 16.13 -4.17 -3.48
C ASP A 171 14.77 -4.75 -3.11
N PHE A 172 13.94 -4.05 -2.34
CA PHE A 172 12.67 -4.59 -1.86
C PHE A 172 11.43 -3.86 -2.36
N LEU A 173 11.54 -2.61 -2.82
CA LEU A 173 10.42 -1.90 -3.43
C LEU A 173 10.47 -1.87 -4.96
N GLU A 174 11.66 -1.82 -5.54
CA GLU A 174 11.83 -1.67 -6.99
C GLU A 174 12.14 -2.99 -7.70
N SER A 175 12.52 -4.02 -6.95
CA SER A 175 12.70 -5.38 -7.45
C SER A 175 12.36 -6.41 -6.37
N PHE A 176 11.90 -7.58 -6.77
CA PHE A 176 11.68 -8.72 -5.89
C PHE A 176 12.71 -9.80 -6.19
N SER A 177 13.61 -10.10 -5.24
CA SER A 177 14.68 -11.06 -5.45
C SER A 177 15.48 -10.83 -6.76
N GLY A 178 15.67 -9.55 -7.14
CA GLY A 178 16.30 -9.16 -8.39
C GLY A 178 15.38 -9.16 -9.62
N MET A 179 14.14 -9.61 -9.49
CA MET A 179 13.14 -9.54 -10.56
C MET A 179 12.52 -8.15 -10.61
N LYS A 180 12.46 -7.56 -11.79
CA LYS A 180 11.75 -6.30 -12.01
C LYS A 180 10.25 -6.55 -12.20
N PRO A 181 9.39 -5.64 -11.72
CA PRO A 181 7.96 -5.78 -11.92
C PRO A 181 7.58 -5.68 -13.41
N ILE A 182 6.58 -6.44 -13.81
CA ILE A 182 5.98 -6.40 -15.14
C ILE A 182 5.05 -5.20 -15.22
N ALA A 183 5.30 -4.28 -16.17
CA ALA A 183 4.43 -3.13 -16.36
C ALA A 183 3.12 -3.55 -17.04
N ILE A 184 1.99 -3.22 -16.40
CA ILE A 184 0.64 -3.46 -16.94
C ILE A 184 -0.25 -2.24 -16.70
N SER A 185 -1.42 -2.19 -17.36
CA SER A 185 -2.40 -1.15 -17.04
C SER A 185 -3.18 -1.49 -15.75
N GLU A 186 -3.64 -0.47 -15.03
CA GLU A 186 -4.49 -0.65 -13.84
C GLU A 186 -5.74 -1.50 -14.17
N LYS A 187 -6.30 -1.34 -15.37
CA LYS A 187 -7.45 -2.13 -15.84
C LYS A 187 -7.13 -3.62 -15.94
N ILE A 188 -5.96 -3.97 -16.48
CA ILE A 188 -5.51 -5.38 -16.58
C ILE A 188 -5.27 -5.95 -15.18
N LEU A 189 -4.62 -5.19 -14.29
CA LEU A 189 -4.40 -5.62 -12.92
C LEU A 189 -5.74 -5.91 -12.20
N ARG A 190 -6.71 -5.00 -12.29
CA ARG A 190 -8.04 -5.20 -11.69
C ARG A 190 -8.74 -6.45 -12.25
N LYS A 191 -8.63 -6.69 -13.55
CA LYS A 191 -9.19 -7.90 -14.17
C LYS A 191 -8.54 -9.15 -13.55
N LYS A 192 -7.23 -9.19 -13.45
CA LYS A 192 -6.49 -10.30 -12.82
C LYS A 192 -6.88 -10.51 -11.35
N GLN A 193 -7.02 -9.44 -10.57
CA GLN A 193 -7.47 -9.51 -9.17
C GLN A 193 -8.87 -10.11 -9.05
N ILE A 194 -9.80 -9.72 -9.92
CA ILE A 194 -11.17 -10.27 -9.95
C ILE A 194 -11.14 -11.75 -10.36
N GLU A 195 -10.37 -12.10 -11.38
CA GLU A 195 -10.21 -13.50 -11.82
C GLU A 195 -9.66 -14.37 -10.69
N MET A 196 -8.66 -13.87 -9.98
CA MET A 196 -8.05 -14.53 -8.83
C MET A 196 -9.05 -14.69 -7.67
N PHE A 197 -9.82 -13.65 -7.36
CA PHE A 197 -10.85 -13.71 -6.31
C PHE A 197 -11.94 -14.73 -6.64
N ASN A 198 -12.37 -14.80 -7.91
CA ASN A 198 -13.40 -15.73 -8.35
C ASN A 198 -12.89 -17.17 -8.51
N ASN A 199 -11.60 -17.36 -8.73
CA ASN A 199 -10.98 -18.68 -8.91
C ASN A 199 -9.55 -18.72 -8.35
N PRO A 200 -9.39 -18.71 -7.03
CA PRO A 200 -8.08 -18.56 -6.38
C PRO A 200 -7.12 -19.73 -6.61
N LEU A 201 -7.63 -20.87 -7.06
CA LEU A 201 -6.82 -22.07 -7.30
C LEU A 201 -6.50 -22.33 -8.78
N ARG A 202 -7.01 -21.50 -9.72
CA ARG A 202 -6.86 -21.75 -11.15
C ARG A 202 -5.40 -21.92 -11.56
N ASP A 203 -4.57 -20.96 -11.22
CA ASP A 203 -3.16 -20.95 -11.63
C ASP A 203 -2.37 -22.10 -10.97
N PHE A 204 -2.74 -22.45 -9.74
CA PHE A 204 -2.16 -23.61 -9.05
C PHE A 204 -2.55 -24.93 -9.75
N ILE A 205 -3.81 -25.08 -10.13
CA ILE A 205 -4.32 -26.27 -10.85
C ILE A 205 -3.69 -26.36 -12.24
N GLU A 206 -3.56 -25.24 -12.96
CA GLU A 206 -2.94 -25.21 -14.29
C GLU A 206 -1.44 -25.56 -14.22
N ASN A 207 -0.70 -24.99 -13.26
CA ASN A 207 0.70 -25.29 -13.05
C ASN A 207 0.91 -26.77 -12.66
N TYR A 208 0.03 -27.32 -11.82
CA TYR A 208 0.09 -28.73 -11.44
C TYR A 208 -0.18 -29.66 -12.65
N LYS A 209 -1.18 -29.35 -13.47
CA LYS A 209 -1.45 -30.10 -14.72
C LYS A 209 -0.25 -30.09 -15.68
N ASN A 210 0.41 -28.94 -15.81
CA ASN A 210 1.57 -28.75 -16.68
C ASN A 210 2.84 -29.42 -16.16
N SER A 211 2.95 -29.71 -14.86
CA SER A 211 4.12 -30.37 -14.26
C SER A 211 4.10 -31.90 -14.36
N ASN A 212 3.20 -32.51 -15.14
CA ASN A 212 3.03 -33.96 -15.28
C ASN A 212 2.77 -34.72 -13.96
N GLY A 213 2.30 -34.04 -12.94
CA GLY A 213 1.96 -34.62 -11.64
C GLY A 213 0.61 -35.31 -11.68
N GLY A 214 0.55 -36.58 -12.05
CA GLY A 214 -0.63 -37.41 -11.80
C GLY A 214 -0.78 -37.69 -10.31
N GLY A 215 -1.71 -37.05 -9.61
CA GLY A 215 -1.96 -37.29 -8.19
C GLY A 215 -3.21 -36.57 -7.70
N ARG A 216 -3.75 -37.01 -6.57
CA ARG A 216 -4.78 -36.31 -5.82
C ARG A 216 -4.10 -35.40 -4.79
N PHE A 217 -4.47 -34.14 -4.73
CA PHE A 217 -4.07 -33.27 -3.65
C PHE A 217 -5.24 -32.44 -3.15
N SER A 218 -5.20 -32.04 -1.90
CA SER A 218 -6.17 -31.18 -1.27
C SER A 218 -5.54 -29.84 -0.95
N VAL A 219 -6.17 -28.74 -1.38
CA VAL A 219 -5.78 -27.38 -1.00
C VAL A 219 -6.96 -26.74 -0.30
N MET A 220 -6.78 -26.28 0.90
CA MET A 220 -7.83 -25.66 1.72
C MET A 220 -9.10 -26.52 1.88
N GLY A 221 -8.95 -27.86 1.94
CA GLY A 221 -10.08 -28.79 2.06
C GLY A 221 -10.83 -29.08 0.76
N ILE A 222 -10.37 -28.58 -0.38
CA ILE A 222 -10.95 -28.86 -1.70
C ILE A 222 -10.14 -29.98 -2.35
N GLU A 223 -10.76 -31.12 -2.62
CA GLU A 223 -10.16 -32.21 -3.40
C GLU A 223 -10.06 -31.83 -4.89
N VAL A 224 -8.86 -31.77 -5.41
CA VAL A 224 -8.60 -31.56 -6.85
C VAL A 224 -8.21 -32.90 -7.46
N LYS A 225 -8.99 -33.39 -8.40
CA LYS A 225 -8.69 -34.58 -9.20
C LYS A 225 -8.05 -34.13 -10.52
N SER A 226 -6.89 -34.68 -10.85
CA SER A 226 -6.41 -34.62 -12.24
C SER A 226 -7.28 -35.54 -13.10
N ILE A 227 -7.78 -35.06 -14.18
CA ILE A 227 -8.44 -35.84 -15.24
C ILE A 227 -7.36 -36.43 -16.11
#